data_7381eae29590fc158b9e4df910b5596a
#
_entry.id   7381eae29590fc158b9e4df910b5596a
#
_cell.length_a   1.000
_cell.length_b   1.000
_cell.length_c   1.000
_cell.angle_alpha   90.00
_cell.angle_beta   90.00
_cell.angle_gamma   90.00
#
_symmetry.space_group_name_H-M   'P 1'
#
loop_
_entity.id
_entity.type
_entity.pdbx_description
1 polymer ?
#
loop_
_entity_poly.entity_id
_entity_poly.type
_entity_poly.pdbx_seq_one_letter_code
_entity_poly.pdbx_strand_id
1 'polypeptide(L)'
;MEQNVVLEMHDISKNFTGVRALSHVDFTLRKGEIHALMGENGAGKSTLIKVLTGVHEFESGTIHMAGNSNAIINHSPQEAQANGISTVYQEVNLCPNLTVAENLFIGREPRKMGMIDWKQMNERSGKLLESLDIHVPPTQMLEECSIAIQQMIAIARAVDMKCQVLILDEPTSSLDDDEVEKLFVLMRRLRDEGVGIIFVTHFLEQ
;
A
#
# COMPACT_ATOMS: atom_id res chain seq x y z
N MET A 1 -17.97 12.75 -7.45
CA MET A 1 -16.48 12.87 -7.48
C MET A 1 -16.06 13.55 -8.77
N GLU A 2 -15.10 14.46 -8.72
CA GLU A 2 -14.45 14.98 -9.92
C GLU A 2 -13.84 13.84 -10.73
N GLN A 3 -13.77 13.97 -12.06
CA GLN A 3 -13.35 12.87 -12.98
C GLN A 3 -11.96 12.25 -12.71
N ASN A 4 -11.17 12.85 -11.82
CA ASN A 4 -9.79 12.43 -11.55
C ASN A 4 -9.52 12.08 -10.07
N VAL A 5 -10.51 12.10 -9.19
CA VAL A 5 -10.37 11.75 -7.76
C VAL A 5 -10.47 10.24 -7.60
N VAL A 6 -9.47 9.61 -6.97
CA VAL A 6 -9.46 8.17 -6.69
C VAL A 6 -9.96 7.87 -5.28
N LEU A 7 -9.67 8.74 -4.31
CA LEU A 7 -10.09 8.64 -2.92
C LEU A 7 -10.50 10.01 -2.41
N GLU A 8 -11.62 10.07 -1.71
CA GLU A 8 -12.11 11.26 -1.02
C GLU A 8 -12.61 10.88 0.38
N MET A 9 -12.07 11.53 1.38
CA MET A 9 -12.51 11.43 2.77
C MET A 9 -13.06 12.79 3.16
N HIS A 10 -14.26 12.85 3.71
CA HIS A 10 -14.93 14.08 4.05
C HIS A 10 -15.43 14.04 5.50
N ASP A 11 -15.12 15.11 6.26
CA ASP A 11 -15.56 15.35 7.64
C ASP A 11 -15.22 14.21 8.63
N ILE A 12 -14.07 13.55 8.43
CA ILE A 12 -13.66 12.40 9.23
C ILE A 12 -13.29 12.85 10.65
N SER A 13 -13.95 12.24 11.64
CA SER A 13 -13.65 12.46 13.05
C SER A 13 -13.42 11.15 13.78
N LYS A 14 -12.40 11.13 14.66
CA LYS A 14 -12.05 9.98 15.50
C LYS A 14 -11.54 10.45 16.86
N ASN A 15 -12.19 9.95 17.93
CA ASN A 15 -11.74 10.14 19.29
C ASN A 15 -11.25 8.82 19.90
N PHE A 16 -10.20 8.90 20.69
CA PHE A 16 -9.80 7.87 21.64
C PHE A 16 -10.03 8.40 23.05
N THR A 17 -10.01 7.54 24.07
CA THR A 17 -10.25 7.97 25.45
C THR A 17 -9.33 9.14 25.84
N GLY A 18 -9.92 10.33 25.96
CA GLY A 18 -9.22 11.56 26.35
C GLY A 18 -8.45 12.29 25.23
N VAL A 19 -8.44 11.78 23.99
CA VAL A 19 -7.70 12.40 22.87
C VAL A 19 -8.54 12.45 21.60
N ARG A 20 -8.74 13.63 21.05
CA ARG A 20 -9.31 13.81 19.72
C ARG A 20 -8.19 13.64 18.68
N ALA A 21 -8.14 12.48 18.04
CA ALA A 21 -7.08 12.15 17.10
C ALA A 21 -7.34 12.70 15.69
N LEU A 22 -8.60 12.75 15.25
CA LEU A 22 -9.04 13.39 14.00
C LEU A 22 -10.26 14.27 14.31
N SER A 23 -10.30 15.46 13.71
CA SER A 23 -11.37 16.42 13.90
C SER A 23 -11.76 17.07 12.58
N HIS A 24 -12.88 16.64 12.00
CA HIS A 24 -13.41 17.19 10.74
C HIS A 24 -12.36 17.22 9.62
N VAL A 25 -11.66 16.08 9.42
CA VAL A 25 -10.55 15.98 8.46
C VAL A 25 -11.10 15.67 7.08
N ASP A 26 -10.73 16.50 6.11
CA ASP A 26 -10.93 16.27 4.69
C ASP A 26 -9.62 15.84 4.05
N PHE A 27 -9.67 14.83 3.16
CA PHE A 27 -8.53 14.37 2.41
C PHE A 27 -8.96 13.94 1.01
N THR A 28 -8.22 14.37 0.01
CA THR A 28 -8.49 14.01 -1.39
C THR A 28 -7.21 13.55 -2.05
N LEU A 29 -7.28 12.39 -2.72
CA LEU A 29 -6.20 11.85 -3.55
C LEU A 29 -6.68 11.70 -4.98
N ARG A 30 -5.85 12.13 -5.92
CA ARG A 30 -6.14 12.00 -7.35
C ARG A 30 -5.45 10.79 -7.95
N LYS A 31 -6.00 10.32 -9.05
CA LYS A 31 -5.38 9.28 -9.87
C LYS A 31 -4.02 9.78 -10.39
N GLY A 32 -2.98 8.97 -10.22
CA GLY A 32 -1.64 9.36 -10.63
C GLY A 32 -1.04 10.52 -9.82
N GLU A 33 -1.41 10.64 -8.55
CA GLU A 33 -0.84 11.60 -7.60
C GLU A 33 0.03 10.87 -6.58
N ILE A 34 1.17 11.45 -6.23
CA ILE A 34 1.93 11.11 -5.03
C ILE A 34 1.66 12.22 -4.02
N HIS A 35 0.92 11.88 -2.96
CA HIS A 35 0.54 12.80 -1.89
C HIS A 35 1.38 12.52 -0.64
N ALA A 36 2.26 13.44 -0.27
CA ALA A 36 3.06 13.33 0.94
C ALA A 36 2.23 13.75 2.17
N LEU A 37 1.98 12.80 3.06
CA LEU A 37 1.32 13.04 4.34
C LEU A 37 2.38 13.27 5.43
N MET A 38 2.66 14.52 5.71
CA MET A 38 3.72 14.94 6.63
C MET A 38 3.16 15.53 7.93
N GLY A 39 3.96 15.49 8.99
CA GLY A 39 3.64 16.08 10.29
C GLY A 39 4.35 15.37 11.44
N GLU A 40 4.35 15.99 12.60
CA GLU A 40 4.97 15.46 13.82
C GLU A 40 4.29 14.16 14.30
N ASN A 41 4.98 13.45 15.18
CA ASN A 41 4.39 12.30 15.86
C ASN A 41 3.17 12.75 16.68
N GLY A 42 2.06 12.01 16.55
CA GLY A 42 0.79 12.39 17.20
C GLY A 42 -0.11 13.33 16.38
N ALA A 43 0.32 13.81 15.20
CA ALA A 43 -0.48 14.68 14.33
C ALA A 43 -1.70 13.99 13.66
N GLY A 44 -1.98 12.72 13.97
CA GLY A 44 -3.13 11.99 13.45
C GLY A 44 -2.89 11.22 12.14
N LYS A 45 -1.70 11.28 11.53
CA LYS A 45 -1.37 10.59 10.26
C LYS A 45 -1.69 9.10 10.30
N SER A 46 -1.11 8.38 11.26
CA SER A 46 -1.34 6.93 11.41
C SER A 46 -2.80 6.61 11.77
N THR A 47 -3.51 7.53 12.47
CA THR A 47 -4.94 7.35 12.74
C THR A 47 -5.75 7.48 11.46
N LEU A 48 -5.45 8.45 10.59
CA LEU A 48 -6.12 8.61 9.31
C LEU A 48 -5.94 7.35 8.43
N ILE A 49 -4.71 6.83 8.35
CA ILE A 49 -4.42 5.59 7.62
C ILE A 49 -5.18 4.40 8.22
N LYS A 50 -5.18 4.26 9.54
CA LYS A 50 -5.90 3.17 10.24
C LYS A 50 -7.41 3.25 10.08
N VAL A 51 -7.98 4.44 9.99
CA VAL A 51 -9.40 4.65 9.62
C VAL A 51 -9.63 4.22 8.18
N LEU A 52 -8.80 4.68 7.25
CA LEU A 52 -8.92 4.34 5.83
C LEU A 52 -8.80 2.84 5.58
N THR A 53 -7.91 2.16 6.31
CA THR A 53 -7.68 0.71 6.20
C THR A 53 -8.60 -0.15 7.05
N GLY A 54 -9.55 0.43 7.78
CA GLY A 54 -10.52 -0.32 8.59
C GLY A 54 -9.95 -0.95 9.86
N VAL A 55 -8.76 -0.53 10.30
CA VAL A 55 -8.19 -0.91 11.61
C VAL A 55 -8.90 -0.17 12.74
N HIS A 56 -9.35 1.06 12.47
CA HIS A 56 -10.14 1.86 13.39
C HIS A 56 -11.43 2.31 12.71
N GLU A 57 -12.54 2.19 13.42
CA GLU A 57 -13.80 2.83 13.03
C GLU A 57 -13.70 4.34 13.27
N PHE A 58 -14.33 5.13 12.40
CA PHE A 58 -14.51 6.58 12.58
C PHE A 58 -15.92 6.89 13.12
N GLU A 59 -16.08 8.07 13.74
CA GLU A 59 -17.33 8.45 14.41
C GLU A 59 -18.27 9.23 13.47
N SER A 60 -17.70 10.02 12.58
CA SER A 60 -18.44 10.79 11.58
C SER A 60 -17.64 10.97 10.31
N GLY A 61 -18.33 11.30 9.24
CA GLY A 61 -17.77 11.55 7.93
C GLY A 61 -18.10 10.46 6.92
N THR A 62 -17.51 10.56 5.73
CA THR A 62 -17.69 9.62 4.63
C THR A 62 -16.38 9.37 3.90
N ILE A 63 -16.23 8.15 3.36
CA ILE A 63 -15.09 7.76 2.50
C ILE A 63 -15.65 7.30 1.17
N HIS A 64 -15.14 7.87 0.08
CA HIS A 64 -15.53 7.52 -1.28
C HIS A 64 -14.30 7.06 -2.08
N MET A 65 -14.48 6.00 -2.85
CA MET A 65 -13.48 5.47 -3.78
C MET A 65 -14.00 5.55 -5.21
N ALA A 66 -13.10 5.82 -6.15
CA ALA A 66 -13.42 5.78 -7.58
C ALA A 66 -13.97 4.40 -7.96
N GLY A 67 -15.05 4.41 -8.75
CA GLY A 67 -15.74 3.17 -9.16
C GLY A 67 -16.83 2.71 -8.21
N ASN A 68 -16.92 3.22 -7.00
CA ASN A 68 -18.01 2.96 -6.05
C ASN A 68 -19.03 4.09 -6.08
N SER A 69 -20.31 3.76 -6.27
CA SER A 69 -21.40 4.73 -6.26
C SER A 69 -21.77 5.20 -4.85
N ASN A 70 -21.45 4.41 -3.83
CA ASN A 70 -21.75 4.69 -2.43
C ASN A 70 -20.46 4.95 -1.63
N ALA A 71 -20.60 5.61 -0.49
CA ALA A 71 -19.54 5.68 0.51
C ALA A 71 -19.16 4.26 0.96
N ILE A 72 -17.87 4.05 1.17
CA ILE A 72 -17.34 2.79 1.69
C ILE A 72 -17.07 2.90 3.19
N ILE A 73 -17.19 1.78 3.88
CA ILE A 73 -16.72 1.60 5.25
C ILE A 73 -15.87 0.33 5.23
N ASN A 74 -14.61 0.45 5.59
CA ASN A 74 -13.74 -0.70 5.74
C ASN A 74 -13.74 -1.13 7.21
N HIS A 75 -13.99 -2.39 7.49
CA HIS A 75 -13.95 -2.98 8.84
C HIS A 75 -12.70 -3.84 9.05
N SER A 76 -11.88 -3.98 8.04
CA SER A 76 -10.62 -4.71 8.07
C SER A 76 -9.68 -4.31 6.94
N PRO A 77 -8.36 -4.55 7.09
CA PRO A 77 -7.41 -4.35 6.00
C PRO A 77 -7.73 -5.19 4.75
N GLN A 78 -8.36 -6.36 4.92
CA GLN A 78 -8.79 -7.22 3.81
C GLN A 78 -9.93 -6.56 3.01
N GLU A 79 -10.89 -5.93 3.69
CA GLU A 79 -11.95 -5.17 3.01
C GLU A 79 -11.40 -3.93 2.30
N ALA A 80 -10.47 -3.20 2.95
CA ALA A 80 -9.78 -2.08 2.30
C ALA A 80 -9.06 -2.53 1.02
N GLN A 81 -8.39 -3.68 1.08
CA GLN A 81 -7.70 -4.27 -0.06
C GLN A 81 -8.68 -4.69 -1.17
N ALA A 82 -9.83 -5.27 -0.83
CA ALA A 82 -10.90 -5.58 -1.79
C ALA A 82 -11.47 -4.32 -2.45
N ASN A 83 -11.48 -3.19 -1.72
CA ASN A 83 -11.86 -1.87 -2.24
C ASN A 83 -10.72 -1.16 -3.00
N GLY A 84 -9.58 -1.81 -3.22
CA GLY A 84 -8.47 -1.28 -4.00
C GLY A 84 -7.49 -0.40 -3.20
N ILE A 85 -7.48 -0.48 -1.86
CA ILE A 85 -6.55 0.23 -0.98
C ILE A 85 -5.55 -0.76 -0.42
N SER A 86 -4.27 -0.60 -0.73
CA SER A 86 -3.19 -1.44 -0.20
C SER A 86 -2.21 -0.63 0.63
N THR A 87 -1.71 -1.23 1.72
CA THR A 87 -0.73 -0.57 2.61
C THR A 87 0.52 -1.41 2.70
N VAL A 88 1.65 -0.74 2.54
CA VAL A 88 2.98 -1.24 2.88
C VAL A 88 3.42 -0.49 4.15
N TYR A 89 3.49 -1.21 5.25
CA TYR A 89 3.90 -0.67 6.54
C TYR A 89 5.42 -0.62 6.65
N GLN A 90 5.93 0.19 7.57
CA GLN A 90 7.36 0.29 7.90
C GLN A 90 7.95 -1.09 8.24
N GLU A 91 7.26 -1.90 9.04
CA GLU A 91 7.57 -3.33 9.19
C GLU A 91 6.87 -4.10 8.08
N VAL A 92 7.63 -4.54 7.09
CA VAL A 92 7.11 -5.20 5.89
C VAL A 92 6.40 -6.50 6.28
N ASN A 93 5.08 -6.55 6.09
CA ASN A 93 4.23 -7.72 6.37
C ASN A 93 4.43 -8.83 5.33
N LEU A 94 5.66 -9.33 5.23
CA LEU A 94 6.05 -10.47 4.40
C LEU A 94 6.59 -11.60 5.29
N CYS A 95 6.62 -12.81 4.76
CA CYS A 95 7.11 -14.00 5.44
C CYS A 95 8.57 -14.26 5.05
N PRO A 96 9.57 -14.01 5.93
CA PRO A 96 10.99 -14.13 5.59
C PRO A 96 11.39 -15.55 5.14
N ASN A 97 10.75 -16.55 5.72
CA ASN A 97 10.98 -17.98 5.48
C ASN A 97 10.25 -18.54 4.25
N LEU A 98 9.68 -17.68 3.42
CA LEU A 98 9.06 -18.02 2.15
C LEU A 98 9.83 -17.38 1.01
N THR A 99 9.70 -17.94 -0.19
CA THR A 99 10.28 -17.37 -1.41
C THR A 99 9.60 -16.06 -1.81
N VAL A 100 10.24 -15.31 -2.68
CA VAL A 100 9.66 -14.10 -3.29
C VAL A 100 8.31 -14.39 -3.96
N ALA A 101 8.24 -15.48 -4.74
CA ALA A 101 7.00 -15.88 -5.41
C ALA A 101 5.88 -16.25 -4.44
N GLU A 102 6.19 -16.95 -3.36
CA GLU A 102 5.21 -17.27 -2.31
C GLU A 102 4.71 -16.01 -1.64
N ASN A 103 5.57 -15.05 -1.32
CA ASN A 103 5.17 -13.77 -0.73
C ASN A 103 4.27 -12.93 -1.66
N LEU A 104 4.53 -12.96 -2.97
CA LEU A 104 3.69 -12.26 -3.96
C LEU A 104 2.28 -12.85 -4.05
N PHE A 105 2.14 -14.18 -3.90
CA PHE A 105 0.89 -14.88 -4.13
C PHE A 105 0.26 -15.52 -2.89
N ILE A 106 0.78 -15.25 -1.70
CA ILE A 106 0.25 -15.82 -0.44
C ILE A 106 -1.27 -15.65 -0.35
N GLY A 107 -1.99 -16.76 -0.13
CA GLY A 107 -3.46 -16.81 -0.10
C GLY A 107 -4.15 -16.72 -1.48
N ARG A 108 -3.38 -16.57 -2.57
CA ARG A 108 -3.86 -16.45 -3.96
C ARG A 108 -3.07 -17.31 -4.93
N GLU A 109 -2.42 -18.35 -4.41
CA GLU A 109 -1.56 -19.25 -5.17
C GLU A 109 -2.32 -19.84 -6.37
N PRO A 110 -1.74 -19.84 -7.59
CA PRO A 110 -2.35 -20.53 -8.72
C PRO A 110 -2.42 -22.03 -8.43
N ARG A 111 -3.56 -22.65 -8.76
CA ARG A 111 -3.81 -24.05 -8.47
C ARG A 111 -4.09 -24.84 -9.74
N LYS A 112 -3.56 -26.06 -9.79
CA LYS A 112 -3.86 -27.03 -10.82
C LYS A 112 -4.20 -28.37 -10.16
N MET A 113 -5.38 -28.92 -10.48
CA MET A 113 -5.91 -30.16 -9.87
C MET A 113 -5.92 -30.13 -8.33
N GLY A 114 -6.20 -28.97 -7.70
CA GLY A 114 -6.25 -28.82 -6.26
C GLY A 114 -4.90 -28.56 -5.55
N MET A 115 -3.78 -28.74 -6.25
CA MET A 115 -2.42 -28.47 -5.75
C MET A 115 -1.92 -27.11 -6.25
N ILE A 116 -0.92 -26.54 -5.54
CA ILE A 116 -0.26 -25.30 -5.97
C ILE A 116 0.50 -25.57 -7.28
N ASP A 117 0.28 -24.73 -8.28
CA ASP A 117 1.05 -24.73 -9.54
C ASP A 117 2.29 -23.84 -9.39
N TRP A 118 3.35 -24.41 -8.86
CA TRP A 118 4.62 -23.73 -8.62
C TRP A 118 5.25 -23.16 -9.89
N LYS A 119 5.09 -23.85 -11.01
CA LYS A 119 5.61 -23.38 -12.29
C LYS A 119 4.90 -22.09 -12.71
N GLN A 120 3.58 -22.12 -12.71
CA GLN A 120 2.78 -20.93 -13.05
C GLN A 120 3.04 -19.79 -12.08
N MET A 121 3.17 -20.06 -10.77
CA MET A 121 3.45 -19.06 -9.75
C MET A 121 4.79 -18.37 -10.01
N ASN A 122 5.85 -19.13 -10.26
CA ASN A 122 7.18 -18.57 -10.54
C ASN A 122 7.21 -17.78 -11.88
N GLU A 123 6.55 -18.28 -12.93
CA GLU A 123 6.46 -17.56 -14.20
C GLU A 123 5.70 -16.22 -14.08
N ARG A 124 4.60 -16.21 -13.35
CA ARG A 124 3.83 -14.97 -13.08
C ARG A 124 4.63 -14.00 -12.23
N SER A 125 5.29 -14.49 -11.18
CA SER A 125 6.16 -13.68 -10.32
C SER A 125 7.29 -13.04 -11.12
N GLY A 126 7.98 -13.81 -11.97
CA GLY A 126 9.04 -13.30 -12.82
C GLY A 126 8.58 -12.17 -13.74
N LYS A 127 7.44 -12.36 -14.42
CA LYS A 127 6.85 -11.32 -15.29
C LYS A 127 6.45 -10.05 -14.52
N LEU A 128 5.89 -10.21 -13.32
CA LEU A 128 5.51 -9.07 -12.47
C LEU A 128 6.75 -8.29 -12.03
N LEU A 129 7.77 -8.98 -11.52
CA LEU A 129 9.03 -8.36 -11.08
C LEU A 129 9.75 -7.66 -12.24
N GLU A 130 9.86 -8.31 -13.40
CA GLU A 130 10.41 -7.70 -14.61
C GLU A 130 9.63 -6.46 -15.04
N SER A 131 8.29 -6.54 -14.98
CA SER A 131 7.43 -5.40 -15.32
C SER A 131 7.62 -4.21 -14.38
N LEU A 132 8.14 -4.37 -13.18
CA LEU A 132 8.41 -3.33 -12.19
C LEU A 132 9.90 -3.01 -12.03
N ASP A 133 10.75 -3.60 -12.87
CA ASP A 133 12.22 -3.46 -12.83
C ASP A 133 12.86 -3.92 -11.51
N ILE A 134 12.27 -4.95 -10.89
CA ILE A 134 12.76 -5.55 -9.64
C ILE A 134 13.60 -6.78 -9.97
N HIS A 135 14.91 -6.68 -9.77
CA HIS A 135 15.86 -7.72 -10.16
C HIS A 135 16.13 -8.70 -9.02
N VAL A 136 15.21 -9.66 -8.84
CA VAL A 136 15.34 -10.75 -7.87
C VAL A 136 14.71 -12.02 -8.44
N PRO A 137 15.34 -13.21 -8.25
CA PRO A 137 14.74 -14.46 -8.67
C PRO A 137 13.45 -14.77 -7.86
N PRO A 138 12.36 -15.20 -8.51
CA PRO A 138 11.13 -15.59 -7.82
C PRO A 138 11.32 -16.69 -6.76
N THR A 139 12.33 -17.53 -6.94
CA THR A 139 12.65 -18.66 -6.06
C THR A 139 13.60 -18.32 -4.91
N GLN A 140 14.13 -17.09 -4.86
CA GLN A 140 14.98 -16.63 -3.78
C GLN A 140 14.19 -16.52 -2.48
N MET A 141 14.82 -16.90 -1.35
CA MET A 141 14.22 -16.71 -0.03
C MET A 141 14.17 -15.23 0.32
N LEU A 142 13.07 -14.81 0.92
CA LEU A 142 12.87 -13.39 1.20
C LEU A 142 13.88 -12.86 2.23
N GLU A 143 14.27 -13.67 3.20
CA GLU A 143 15.28 -13.30 4.22
C GLU A 143 16.67 -12.98 3.64
N GLU A 144 16.95 -13.47 2.42
CA GLU A 144 18.20 -13.18 1.69
C GLU A 144 18.15 -11.84 0.93
N CYS A 145 16.98 -11.21 0.85
CA CYS A 145 16.79 -9.94 0.16
C CYS A 145 17.07 -8.75 1.09
N SER A 146 17.61 -7.64 0.53
CA SER A 146 17.73 -6.39 1.28
C SER A 146 16.34 -5.85 1.67
N ILE A 147 16.30 -4.97 2.66
CA ILE A 147 15.05 -4.34 3.12
C ILE A 147 14.36 -3.60 1.96
N ALA A 148 15.12 -2.92 1.10
CA ALA A 148 14.61 -2.25 -0.07
C ALA A 148 13.91 -3.22 -1.03
N ILE A 149 14.55 -4.35 -1.33
CA ILE A 149 13.93 -5.39 -2.18
C ILE A 149 12.67 -5.94 -1.53
N GLN A 150 12.67 -6.18 -0.23
CA GLN A 150 11.47 -6.64 0.49
C GLN A 150 10.33 -5.63 0.37
N GLN A 151 10.61 -4.32 0.51
CA GLN A 151 9.61 -3.27 0.30
C GLN A 151 9.08 -3.24 -1.13
N MET A 152 9.97 -3.34 -2.13
CA MET A 152 9.56 -3.42 -3.53
C MET A 152 8.69 -4.65 -3.82
N ILE A 153 8.96 -5.80 -3.18
CA ILE A 153 8.12 -7.01 -3.27
C ILE A 153 6.74 -6.78 -2.66
N ALA A 154 6.66 -6.09 -1.52
CA ALA A 154 5.38 -5.73 -0.91
C ALA A 154 4.55 -4.80 -1.82
N ILE A 155 5.20 -3.84 -2.47
CA ILE A 155 4.59 -2.96 -3.48
C ILE A 155 4.14 -3.80 -4.69
N ALA A 156 4.99 -4.68 -5.22
CA ALA A 156 4.66 -5.57 -6.34
C ALA A 156 3.43 -6.43 -6.04
N ARG A 157 3.30 -6.95 -4.81
CA ARG A 157 2.11 -7.67 -4.36
C ARG A 157 0.85 -6.80 -4.41
N ALA A 158 0.92 -5.54 -3.97
CA ALA A 158 -0.18 -4.60 -4.03
C ALA A 158 -0.60 -4.31 -5.49
N VAL A 159 0.37 -4.15 -6.37
CA VAL A 159 0.16 -3.94 -7.82
C VAL A 159 -0.52 -5.15 -8.46
N ASP A 160 -0.05 -6.40 -8.18
CA ASP A 160 -0.72 -7.63 -8.69
C ASP A 160 -2.18 -7.72 -8.23
N MET A 161 -2.49 -7.16 -7.07
CA MET A 161 -3.85 -7.07 -6.53
C MET A 161 -4.66 -5.91 -7.13
N LYS A 162 -4.09 -5.16 -8.08
CA LYS A 162 -4.74 -4.03 -8.79
C LYS A 162 -5.17 -2.92 -7.84
N CYS A 163 -4.32 -2.56 -6.88
CA CYS A 163 -4.60 -1.44 -6.01
C CYS A 163 -4.77 -0.14 -6.81
N GLN A 164 -5.72 0.68 -6.41
CA GLN A 164 -5.94 2.03 -6.94
C GLN A 164 -5.28 3.08 -6.04
N VAL A 165 -5.18 2.76 -4.74
CA VAL A 165 -4.53 3.57 -3.71
C VAL A 165 -3.47 2.72 -3.03
N LEU A 166 -2.23 3.19 -3.07
CA LEU A 166 -1.09 2.58 -2.39
C LEU A 166 -0.65 3.50 -1.25
N ILE A 167 -0.63 2.96 -0.04
CA ILE A 167 -0.15 3.67 1.15
C ILE A 167 1.23 3.12 1.50
N LEU A 168 2.20 4.02 1.63
CA LEU A 168 3.56 3.71 2.05
C LEU A 168 3.83 4.41 3.38
N ASP A 169 3.97 3.64 4.46
CA ASP A 169 4.18 4.18 5.79
C ASP A 169 5.67 4.13 6.16
N GLU A 170 6.33 5.30 6.15
CA GLU A 170 7.75 5.51 6.39
C GLU A 170 8.70 4.59 5.58
N PRO A 171 8.50 4.47 4.26
CA PRO A 171 9.18 3.45 3.47
C PRO A 171 10.69 3.69 3.30
N THR A 172 11.20 4.86 3.63
CA THR A 172 12.61 5.24 3.44
C THR A 172 13.44 5.16 4.72
N SER A 173 12.82 4.89 5.88
CA SER A 173 13.45 4.99 7.20
C SER A 173 14.67 4.06 7.43
N SER A 174 14.81 3.00 6.64
CA SER A 174 15.87 1.97 6.77
C SER A 174 16.61 1.75 5.46
N LEU A 175 16.52 2.66 4.50
CA LEU A 175 17.13 2.57 3.18
C LEU A 175 18.31 3.52 3.07
N ASP A 176 19.31 3.13 2.26
CA ASP A 176 20.35 4.05 1.81
C ASP A 176 19.88 4.90 0.63
N ASP A 177 20.68 5.90 0.22
CA ASP A 177 20.30 6.87 -0.80
C ASP A 177 20.03 6.20 -2.17
N ASP A 178 20.81 5.17 -2.55
CA ASP A 178 20.64 4.43 -3.80
C ASP A 178 19.34 3.59 -3.77
N GLU A 179 19.01 3.03 -2.62
CA GLU A 179 17.79 2.25 -2.40
C GLU A 179 16.55 3.17 -2.41
N VAL A 180 16.66 4.36 -1.81
CA VAL A 180 15.61 5.39 -1.83
C VAL A 180 15.31 5.81 -3.27
N GLU A 181 16.33 6.07 -4.09
CA GLU A 181 16.11 6.46 -5.50
C GLU A 181 15.41 5.34 -6.30
N LYS A 182 15.79 4.07 -6.09
CA LYS A 182 15.10 2.92 -6.72
C LYS A 182 13.63 2.85 -6.32
N LEU A 183 13.33 3.07 -5.05
CA LEU A 183 11.95 3.12 -4.55
C LEU A 183 11.18 4.27 -5.22
N PHE A 184 11.77 5.46 -5.33
CA PHE A 184 11.12 6.60 -5.98
C PHE A 184 10.92 6.39 -7.48
N VAL A 185 11.85 5.73 -8.17
CA VAL A 185 11.66 5.34 -9.57
C VAL A 185 10.43 4.43 -9.72
N LEU A 186 10.30 3.42 -8.85
CA LEU A 186 9.13 2.54 -8.85
C LEU A 186 7.83 3.33 -8.54
N MET A 187 7.84 4.21 -7.56
CA MET A 187 6.67 5.05 -7.22
C MET A 187 6.25 5.95 -8.38
N ARG A 188 7.21 6.63 -9.05
CA ARG A 188 6.93 7.48 -10.23
C ARG A 188 6.29 6.66 -11.35
N ARG A 189 6.78 5.45 -11.60
CA ARG A 189 6.20 4.54 -12.57
C ARG A 189 4.75 4.18 -12.25
N LEU A 190 4.46 3.78 -11.00
CA LEU A 190 3.11 3.45 -10.57
C LEU A 190 2.17 4.66 -10.66
N ARG A 191 2.66 5.85 -10.31
CA ARG A 191 1.93 7.11 -10.51
C ARG A 191 1.56 7.29 -11.98
N ASP A 192 2.50 7.09 -12.90
CA ASP A 192 2.28 7.26 -14.33
C ASP A 192 1.31 6.21 -14.90
N GLU A 193 1.22 5.04 -14.27
CA GLU A 193 0.20 4.01 -14.52
C GLU A 193 -1.18 4.36 -13.89
N GLY A 194 -1.24 5.45 -13.13
CA GLY A 194 -2.47 6.01 -12.57
C GLY A 194 -2.80 5.56 -11.14
N VAL A 195 -1.88 4.92 -10.44
CA VAL A 195 -2.04 4.61 -9.01
C VAL A 195 -1.93 5.90 -8.19
N GLY A 196 -2.87 6.15 -7.29
CA GLY A 196 -2.74 7.20 -6.28
C GLY A 196 -1.88 6.70 -5.12
N ILE A 197 -0.87 7.45 -4.72
CA ILE A 197 0.09 7.05 -3.69
C ILE A 197 0.01 8.01 -2.51
N ILE A 198 -0.19 7.48 -1.30
CA ILE A 198 -0.06 8.22 -0.04
C ILE A 198 1.30 7.85 0.56
N PHE A 199 2.20 8.81 0.62
CA PHE A 199 3.54 8.66 1.18
C PHE A 199 3.58 9.29 2.57
N VAL A 200 3.61 8.48 3.62
CA VAL A 200 3.66 8.95 5.00
C VAL A 200 5.10 9.07 5.43
N THR A 201 5.50 10.26 5.89
CA THR A 201 6.85 10.52 6.43
C THR A 201 6.80 11.55 7.54
N HIS A 202 7.80 11.53 8.41
CA HIS A 202 8.04 12.56 9.41
C HIS A 202 9.27 13.42 9.09
N PHE A 203 10.04 13.08 8.04
CA PHE A 203 11.18 13.86 7.58
C PHE A 203 10.75 14.89 6.52
N LEU A 204 11.28 16.11 6.63
CA LEU A 204 11.05 17.22 5.69
C LEU A 204 12.09 17.32 4.58
N GLU A 205 13.13 16.48 4.60
CA GLU A 205 14.31 16.60 3.73
C GLU A 205 14.46 15.41 2.74
N GLN A 206 13.37 14.84 2.28
CA GLN A 206 13.42 13.77 1.26
C GLN A 206 12.77 14.15 -0.06
#